data_b9797931bd344325ebb2527f68cd2f71
#
_entry.id   b9797931bd344325ebb2527f68cd2f71
#
_cell.length_a   1.000
_cell.length_b   1.000
_cell.length_c   1.000
_cell.angle_alpha   90.00
_cell.angle_beta   90.00
_cell.angle_gamma   90.00
#
_symmetry.space_group_name_H-M   'P 1'
#
loop_
_entity.id
_entity.type
_entity.pdbx_description
1 polymer ?
#
loop_
_entity_poly.entity_id
_entity_poly.type
_entity_poly.pdbx_seq_one_letter_code
_entity_poly.pdbx_strand_id
1 'polypeptide(L)'
;RYLKKDLSNYHSSDDIPADTVREMGKRGINVKALVKLMAFYGLATYLVIIISFNLPFLMEEYGLSSGRAGILISLFFLAIMAPGFVLNKIVQVLGRRIYMVCLLMIACGMGIILLSRSEILIALGCILNGLSYGIIQPLIYDKTSDVAVPHKVTLALAFVMAMNYVAILLCPFIVDAFQNLFHSHSQTFAFWLN
;
A
#
# COMPACT_ATOMS: atom_id res chain seq x y z
N ARG A 1 -16.64 17.89 7.30
CA ARG A 1 -16.60 19.33 7.69
C ARG A 1 -15.39 20.06 7.09
N TYR A 2 -14.27 19.36 6.77
CA TYR A 2 -13.09 19.92 6.10
C TYR A 2 -13.32 20.13 4.60
N LEU A 3 -13.92 19.19 3.89
CA LEU A 3 -14.22 19.30 2.45
C LEU A 3 -15.19 20.45 2.09
N LYS A 4 -16.08 20.87 3.02
CA LYS A 4 -17.03 21.95 2.76
C LYS A 4 -16.46 23.34 2.91
N LYS A 5 -15.29 23.46 3.59
CA LYS A 5 -14.62 24.74 3.77
C LYS A 5 -13.73 25.12 2.57
N ASP A 6 -13.23 24.11 1.83
CA ASP A 6 -12.36 24.36 0.68
C ASP A 6 -13.13 24.64 -0.61
N LEU A 7 -14.35 24.10 -0.75
CA LEU A 7 -15.18 24.35 -1.95
C LEU A 7 -15.78 25.76 -2.01
N SER A 8 -15.89 26.47 -0.88
CA SER A 8 -16.37 27.85 -0.87
C SER A 8 -15.27 28.85 -1.30
N ASN A 9 -14.00 28.46 -1.26
CA ASN A 9 -12.86 29.28 -1.68
C ASN A 9 -12.47 29.08 -3.16
N TYR A 10 -13.15 28.19 -3.89
CA TYR A 10 -12.84 27.91 -5.30
C TYR A 10 -13.59 28.84 -6.28
N HIS A 11 -14.38 29.78 -5.77
CA HIS A 11 -15.16 30.73 -6.59
C HIS A 11 -14.57 32.15 -6.55
N SER A 12 -13.29 32.31 -6.75
CA SER A 12 -12.73 33.54 -7.41
C SER A 12 -11.25 33.33 -7.68
N SER A 13 -10.96 32.79 -8.83
CA SER A 13 -9.60 32.67 -9.36
C SER A 13 -8.98 34.03 -9.78
N ASP A 14 -9.67 35.14 -9.58
CA ASP A 14 -9.24 36.45 -10.06
C ASP A 14 -8.64 37.38 -8.98
N ASP A 15 -8.67 36.96 -7.69
CA ASP A 15 -8.20 37.83 -6.57
C ASP A 15 -6.97 37.32 -5.82
N ILE A 16 -6.21 36.34 -6.37
CA ILE A 16 -4.96 35.93 -5.74
C ILE A 16 -3.88 36.94 -6.14
N PRO A 17 -3.26 37.71 -5.20
CA PRO A 17 -2.19 38.65 -5.51
C PRO A 17 -1.09 37.94 -6.30
N ALA A 18 -0.63 38.58 -7.38
CA ALA A 18 0.41 38.03 -8.27
C ALA A 18 1.69 37.62 -7.52
N ASP A 19 1.97 38.24 -6.38
CA ASP A 19 3.09 37.92 -5.51
C ASP A 19 2.88 36.60 -4.80
N THR A 20 1.65 36.26 -4.39
CA THR A 20 1.31 34.96 -3.77
C THR A 20 1.42 33.81 -4.78
N VAL A 21 0.99 34.03 -6.01
CA VAL A 21 1.15 33.08 -7.12
C VAL A 21 2.63 32.89 -7.46
N ARG A 22 3.44 33.97 -7.38
CA ARG A 22 4.89 33.93 -7.63
C ARG A 22 5.66 33.19 -6.51
N GLU A 23 5.23 33.33 -5.25
CA GLU A 23 5.78 32.61 -4.12
C GLU A 23 5.36 31.14 -4.13
N MET A 24 4.10 30.84 -4.48
CA MET A 24 3.62 29.47 -4.71
C MET A 24 4.36 28.79 -5.87
N GLY A 25 4.72 29.53 -6.92
CA GLY A 25 5.51 29.03 -8.04
C GLY A 25 6.97 28.68 -7.69
N LYS A 26 7.52 29.27 -6.62
CA LYS A 26 8.86 28.98 -6.11
C LYS A 26 8.90 27.76 -5.15
N ARG A 27 7.79 27.39 -4.52
CA ARG A 27 7.68 26.17 -3.73
C ARG A 27 7.48 25.00 -4.68
N GLY A 28 8.56 24.30 -4.98
CA GLY A 28 8.55 23.06 -5.75
C GLY A 28 7.92 21.89 -4.97
N ILE A 29 8.08 20.69 -5.49
CA ILE A 29 7.78 19.44 -4.76
C ILE A 29 8.75 19.34 -3.57
N ASN A 30 8.25 19.02 -2.39
CA ASN A 30 9.11 18.65 -1.27
C ASN A 30 9.71 17.24 -1.52
N VAL A 31 10.85 17.23 -2.24
CA VAL A 31 11.50 16.00 -2.70
C VAL A 31 11.80 15.04 -1.55
N LYS A 32 12.25 15.55 -0.39
CA LYS A 32 12.56 14.70 0.77
C LYS A 32 11.30 13.99 1.31
N ALA A 33 10.18 14.70 1.38
CA ALA A 33 8.92 14.11 1.81
C ALA A 33 8.37 13.14 0.76
N LEU A 34 8.46 13.48 -0.52
CA LEU A 34 8.03 12.61 -1.62
C LEU A 34 8.81 11.30 -1.64
N VAL A 35 10.14 11.34 -1.52
CA VAL A 35 11.00 10.13 -1.48
C VAL A 35 10.64 9.24 -0.28
N LYS A 36 10.35 9.82 0.89
CA LYS A 36 9.90 9.04 2.06
C LYS A 36 8.55 8.35 1.79
N LEU A 37 7.60 9.04 1.15
CA LEU A 37 6.31 8.45 0.77
C LEU A 37 6.48 7.34 -0.26
N MET A 38 7.33 7.55 -1.27
CA MET A 38 7.66 6.54 -2.29
C MET A 38 8.28 5.30 -1.65
N ALA A 39 9.27 5.48 -0.77
CA ALA A 39 9.94 4.38 -0.08
C ALA A 39 8.97 3.60 0.81
N PHE A 40 8.15 4.30 1.60
CA PHE A 40 7.14 3.66 2.45
C PHE A 40 6.10 2.90 1.63
N TYR A 41 5.60 3.50 0.54
CA TYR A 41 4.61 2.87 -0.32
C TYR A 41 5.18 1.67 -1.06
N GLY A 42 6.40 1.80 -1.61
CA GLY A 42 7.10 0.69 -2.26
C GLY A 42 7.34 -0.48 -1.30
N LEU A 43 7.76 -0.20 -0.05
CA LEU A 43 7.93 -1.23 0.97
C LEU A 43 6.60 -1.89 1.34
N ALA A 44 5.55 -1.11 1.59
CA ALA A 44 4.24 -1.66 1.91
C ALA A 44 3.68 -2.51 0.76
N THR A 45 3.89 -2.09 -0.49
CA THR A 45 3.52 -2.88 -1.68
C THR A 45 4.31 -4.18 -1.74
N TYR A 46 5.63 -4.11 -1.55
CA TYR A 46 6.50 -5.29 -1.57
C TYR A 46 6.04 -6.33 -0.54
N LEU A 47 5.80 -5.91 0.72
CA LEU A 47 5.35 -6.78 1.80
C LEU A 47 4.03 -7.51 1.48
N VAL A 48 3.12 -6.86 0.79
CA VAL A 48 1.78 -7.39 0.59
C VAL A 48 1.65 -8.15 -0.74
N ILE A 49 2.36 -7.72 -1.79
CA ILE A 49 2.23 -8.32 -3.13
C ILE A 49 2.80 -9.74 -3.22
N ILE A 50 3.66 -10.12 -2.28
CA ILE A 50 4.21 -11.48 -2.19
C ILE A 50 3.11 -12.54 -2.11
N ILE A 51 1.96 -12.21 -1.51
CA ILE A 51 0.78 -13.07 -1.46
C ILE A 51 0.37 -13.48 -2.88
N SER A 52 0.30 -12.52 -3.81
CA SER A 52 -0.13 -12.79 -5.18
C SER A 52 0.83 -13.70 -5.95
N PHE A 53 2.13 -13.62 -5.66
CA PHE A 53 3.14 -14.39 -6.40
C PHE A 53 3.45 -15.74 -5.76
N ASN A 54 3.48 -15.82 -4.44
CA ASN A 54 4.01 -17.00 -3.75
C ASN A 54 2.95 -17.82 -3.02
N LEU A 55 1.71 -17.34 -2.86
CA LEU A 55 0.66 -18.07 -2.15
C LEU A 55 0.35 -19.45 -2.77
N PRO A 56 0.28 -19.63 -4.11
CA PRO A 56 0.02 -20.93 -4.70
C PRO A 56 1.09 -21.98 -4.32
N PHE A 57 2.35 -21.56 -4.34
CA PHE A 57 3.50 -22.42 -4.00
C PHE A 57 3.56 -22.73 -2.50
N LEU A 58 3.22 -21.75 -1.64
CA LEU A 58 3.13 -21.97 -0.20
C LEU A 58 2.02 -22.96 0.15
N MET A 59 0.87 -22.86 -0.52
CA MET A 59 -0.24 -23.80 -0.31
C MET A 59 0.16 -25.24 -0.71
N GLU A 60 0.89 -25.39 -1.82
CA GLU A 60 1.42 -26.68 -2.26
C GLU A 60 2.41 -27.26 -1.24
N GLU A 61 3.35 -26.44 -0.72
CA GLU A 61 4.29 -26.84 0.35
C GLU A 61 3.57 -27.29 1.62
N TYR A 62 2.42 -26.69 1.93
CA TYR A 62 1.58 -27.11 3.07
C TYR A 62 0.70 -28.34 2.80
N GLY A 63 0.77 -28.90 1.59
CA GLY A 63 -0.07 -30.02 1.17
C GLY A 63 -1.53 -29.63 0.92
N LEU A 64 -1.79 -28.34 0.69
CA LEU A 64 -3.09 -27.79 0.36
C LEU A 64 -3.25 -27.66 -1.17
N SER A 65 -4.49 -27.58 -1.64
CA SER A 65 -4.75 -27.44 -3.08
C SER A 65 -4.31 -26.06 -3.61
N SER A 66 -3.25 -26.03 -4.44
CA SER A 66 -2.79 -24.82 -5.11
C SER A 66 -3.86 -24.21 -6.03
N GLY A 67 -4.80 -25.01 -6.55
CA GLY A 67 -5.92 -24.51 -7.33
C GLY A 67 -6.86 -23.58 -6.57
N ARG A 68 -6.92 -23.67 -5.22
CA ARG A 68 -7.70 -22.77 -4.37
C ARG A 68 -6.99 -21.45 -4.08
N ALA A 69 -5.68 -21.35 -4.34
CA ALA A 69 -4.93 -20.11 -4.14
C ALA A 69 -5.53 -18.95 -4.94
N GLY A 70 -6.07 -19.21 -6.14
CA GLY A 70 -6.76 -18.21 -6.94
C GLY A 70 -7.97 -17.58 -6.22
N ILE A 71 -8.73 -18.37 -5.47
CA ILE A 71 -9.87 -17.88 -4.65
C ILE A 71 -9.34 -16.99 -3.52
N LEU A 72 -8.26 -17.41 -2.83
CA LEU A 72 -7.68 -16.66 -1.73
C LEU A 72 -7.05 -15.34 -2.20
N ILE A 73 -6.41 -15.35 -3.37
CA ILE A 73 -5.89 -14.13 -4.01
C ILE A 73 -7.04 -13.21 -4.43
N SER A 74 -8.15 -13.76 -4.92
CA SER A 74 -9.34 -12.96 -5.25
C SER A 74 -9.95 -12.32 -3.99
N LEU A 75 -10.00 -13.03 -2.87
CA LEU A 75 -10.43 -12.47 -1.58
C LEU A 75 -9.50 -11.36 -1.10
N PHE A 76 -8.19 -11.52 -1.29
CA PHE A 76 -7.20 -10.48 -1.01
C PHE A 76 -7.47 -9.20 -1.81
N PHE A 77 -7.67 -9.30 -3.14
CA PHE A 77 -7.97 -8.13 -3.98
C PHE A 77 -9.34 -7.52 -3.65
N LEU A 78 -10.34 -8.34 -3.34
CA LEU A 78 -11.65 -7.85 -2.89
C LEU A 78 -11.53 -7.07 -1.57
N ALA A 79 -10.70 -7.57 -0.65
CA ALA A 79 -10.43 -6.91 0.62
C ALA A 79 -9.71 -5.57 0.44
N ILE A 80 -8.87 -5.40 -0.59
CA ILE A 80 -8.25 -4.10 -0.93
C ILE A 80 -9.31 -3.05 -1.30
N MET A 81 -10.38 -3.45 -1.97
CA MET A 81 -11.44 -2.52 -2.40
C MET A 81 -12.35 -2.10 -1.24
N ALA A 82 -12.58 -2.98 -0.27
CA ALA A 82 -13.56 -2.78 0.80
C ALA A 82 -13.36 -1.49 1.63
N PRO A 83 -12.14 -1.11 2.05
CA PRO A 83 -11.92 0.12 2.81
C PRO A 83 -12.27 1.39 2.06
N GLY A 84 -12.24 1.38 0.72
CA GLY A 84 -12.59 2.55 -0.09
C GLY A 84 -13.97 3.12 0.22
N PHE A 85 -14.95 2.27 0.56
CA PHE A 85 -16.31 2.68 0.89
C PHE A 85 -16.45 3.33 2.27
N VAL A 86 -15.56 3.04 3.19
CA VAL A 86 -15.64 3.48 4.60
C VAL A 86 -14.42 4.25 5.07
N LEU A 87 -13.50 4.59 4.16
CA LEU A 87 -12.21 5.20 4.45
C LEU A 87 -12.32 6.44 5.35
N ASN A 88 -13.27 7.33 5.07
CA ASN A 88 -13.48 8.55 5.87
C ASN A 88 -13.79 8.24 7.34
N LYS A 89 -14.59 7.20 7.60
CA LYS A 89 -14.89 6.77 8.97
C LYS A 89 -13.66 6.16 9.64
N ILE A 90 -12.90 5.33 8.92
CA ILE A 90 -11.67 4.71 9.39
C ILE A 90 -10.66 5.80 9.79
N VAL A 91 -10.44 6.79 8.93
CA VAL A 91 -9.54 7.92 9.19
C VAL A 91 -9.98 8.74 10.41
N GLN A 92 -11.30 8.98 10.55
CA GLN A 92 -11.83 9.71 11.71
C GLN A 92 -11.63 8.96 13.03
N VAL A 93 -11.79 7.64 13.03
CA VAL A 93 -11.67 6.81 14.24
C VAL A 93 -10.19 6.57 14.61
N LEU A 94 -9.36 6.19 13.65
CA LEU A 94 -7.97 5.84 13.90
C LEU A 94 -7.01 7.06 13.92
N GLY A 95 -7.36 8.14 13.23
CA GLY A 95 -6.60 9.37 13.21
C GLY A 95 -5.11 9.14 12.93
N ARG A 96 -4.26 9.63 13.84
CA ARG A 96 -2.80 9.57 13.71
C ARG A 96 -2.21 8.16 13.79
N ARG A 97 -2.97 7.19 14.37
CA ARG A 97 -2.50 5.81 14.58
C ARG A 97 -2.76 4.89 13.40
N ILE A 98 -3.40 5.38 12.33
CA ILE A 98 -3.86 4.57 11.21
C ILE A 98 -2.72 3.76 10.54
N TYR A 99 -1.54 4.37 10.35
CA TYR A 99 -0.38 3.68 9.77
C TYR A 99 0.14 2.55 10.67
N MET A 100 0.19 2.77 11.99
CA MET A 100 0.59 1.72 12.95
C MET A 100 -0.38 0.55 12.93
N VAL A 101 -1.69 0.84 12.90
CA VAL A 101 -2.73 -0.21 12.85
C VAL A 101 -2.60 -1.01 11.55
N CYS A 102 -2.40 -0.33 10.41
CA CYS A 102 -2.22 -1.01 9.12
C CYS A 102 -0.96 -1.90 9.12
N LEU A 103 0.17 -1.42 9.63
CA LEU A 103 1.40 -2.23 9.72
C LEU A 103 1.21 -3.44 10.65
N LEU A 104 0.53 -3.27 11.77
CA LEU A 104 0.18 -4.39 12.67
C LEU A 104 -0.74 -5.39 11.98
N MET A 105 -1.71 -4.94 11.19
CA MET A 105 -2.58 -5.83 10.41
C MET A 105 -1.78 -6.62 9.36
N ILE A 106 -0.81 -5.98 8.68
CA ILE A 106 0.09 -6.68 7.74
C ILE A 106 0.89 -7.74 8.49
N ALA A 107 1.53 -7.37 9.59
CA ALA A 107 2.34 -8.30 10.38
C ALA A 107 1.52 -9.48 10.92
N CYS A 108 0.32 -9.21 11.46
CA CYS A 108 -0.59 -10.27 11.93
C CYS A 108 -1.07 -11.15 10.76
N GLY A 109 -1.46 -10.55 9.65
CA GLY A 109 -1.92 -11.28 8.46
C GLY A 109 -0.83 -12.18 7.88
N MET A 110 0.41 -11.69 7.77
CA MET A 110 1.56 -12.49 7.35
C MET A 110 1.89 -13.59 8.35
N GLY A 111 1.86 -13.29 9.66
CA GLY A 111 2.06 -14.29 10.71
C GLY A 111 1.03 -15.40 10.66
N ILE A 112 -0.24 -15.10 10.41
CA ILE A 112 -1.30 -16.11 10.25
C ILE A 112 -1.00 -16.99 9.03
N ILE A 113 -0.63 -16.44 7.88
CA ILE A 113 -0.30 -17.18 6.65
C ILE A 113 0.88 -18.12 6.90
N LEU A 114 1.92 -17.65 7.61
CA LEU A 114 3.13 -18.43 7.91
C LEU A 114 2.88 -19.60 8.89
N LEU A 115 2.11 -19.33 9.94
CA LEU A 115 1.96 -20.27 11.05
C LEU A 115 0.81 -21.27 10.83
N SER A 116 -0.10 -20.96 9.93
CA SER A 116 -1.30 -21.75 9.73
C SER A 116 -1.22 -22.64 8.48
N ARG A 117 -1.63 -23.89 8.64
CA ARG A 117 -1.84 -24.83 7.53
C ARG A 117 -3.32 -25.02 7.20
N SER A 118 -4.18 -24.13 7.70
CA SER A 118 -5.63 -24.16 7.43
C SER A 118 -5.98 -23.14 6.35
N GLU A 119 -6.66 -23.56 5.30
CA GLU A 119 -7.13 -22.68 4.21
C GLU A 119 -7.96 -21.49 4.75
N ILE A 120 -8.79 -21.71 5.77
CA ILE A 120 -9.64 -20.65 6.36
C ILE A 120 -8.77 -19.59 7.04
N LEU A 121 -7.74 -20.00 7.77
CA LEU A 121 -6.86 -19.05 8.44
C LEU A 121 -5.95 -18.31 7.43
N ILE A 122 -5.49 -18.99 6.40
CA ILE A 122 -4.77 -18.35 5.29
C ILE A 122 -5.66 -17.32 4.60
N ALA A 123 -6.95 -17.63 4.35
CA ALA A 123 -7.93 -16.69 3.82
C ALA A 123 -8.07 -15.45 4.72
N LEU A 124 -8.15 -15.63 6.03
CA LEU A 124 -8.20 -14.54 7.01
C LEU A 124 -6.94 -13.67 6.94
N GLY A 125 -5.77 -14.28 6.84
CA GLY A 125 -4.50 -13.58 6.64
C GLY A 125 -4.48 -12.76 5.35
N CYS A 126 -4.97 -13.31 4.24
CA CYS A 126 -5.12 -12.60 2.97
C CYS A 126 -6.07 -11.39 3.09
N ILE A 127 -7.22 -11.56 3.75
CA ILE A 127 -8.19 -10.48 3.98
C ILE A 127 -7.57 -9.37 4.84
N LEU A 128 -6.86 -9.70 5.93
CA LEU A 128 -6.20 -8.70 6.78
C LEU A 128 -5.16 -7.89 6.01
N ASN A 129 -4.34 -8.54 5.20
CA ASN A 129 -3.35 -7.86 4.35
C ASN A 129 -4.03 -6.98 3.30
N GLY A 130 -5.09 -7.47 2.65
CA GLY A 130 -5.85 -6.72 1.67
C GLY A 130 -6.51 -5.47 2.25
N LEU A 131 -7.19 -5.59 3.40
CA LEU A 131 -7.80 -4.46 4.11
C LEU A 131 -6.76 -3.40 4.49
N SER A 132 -5.63 -3.83 5.02
CA SER A 132 -4.55 -2.93 5.40
C SER A 132 -4.00 -2.14 4.22
N TYR A 133 -3.69 -2.83 3.12
CA TYR A 133 -3.17 -2.20 1.91
C TYR A 133 -4.20 -1.27 1.27
N GLY A 134 -5.48 -1.66 1.26
CA GLY A 134 -6.59 -0.84 0.78
C GLY A 134 -6.82 0.45 1.57
N ILE A 135 -6.34 0.52 2.82
CA ILE A 135 -6.30 1.76 3.63
C ILE A 135 -5.06 2.58 3.31
N ILE A 136 -3.89 1.95 3.24
CA ILE A 136 -2.59 2.62 3.02
C ILE A 136 -2.56 3.36 1.69
N GLN A 137 -3.01 2.73 0.61
CA GLN A 137 -2.92 3.26 -0.75
C GLN A 137 -3.57 4.64 -0.91
N PRO A 138 -4.86 4.86 -0.60
CA PRO A 138 -5.47 6.17 -0.74
C PRO A 138 -4.88 7.21 0.22
N LEU A 139 -4.43 6.80 1.40
CA LEU A 139 -3.76 7.71 2.34
C LEU A 139 -2.42 8.22 1.81
N ILE A 140 -1.67 7.38 1.11
CA ILE A 140 -0.41 7.79 0.47
C ILE A 140 -0.69 8.79 -0.65
N TYR A 141 -1.75 8.58 -1.44
CA TYR A 141 -2.12 9.52 -2.51
C TYR A 141 -2.55 10.87 -1.95
N ASP A 142 -3.34 10.89 -0.88
CA ASP A 142 -3.72 12.10 -0.16
C ASP A 142 -2.49 12.85 0.36
N LYS A 143 -1.60 12.16 1.05
CA LYS A 143 -0.34 12.74 1.53
C LYS A 143 0.60 13.20 0.42
N THR A 144 0.57 12.56 -0.73
CA THR A 144 1.35 12.99 -1.89
C THR A 144 0.85 14.33 -2.41
N SER A 145 -0.46 14.55 -2.37
CA SER A 145 -1.07 15.83 -2.74
C SER A 145 -0.68 16.96 -1.77
N ASP A 146 -0.49 16.65 -0.49
CA ASP A 146 -0.07 17.65 0.52
C ASP A 146 1.40 18.10 0.34
N VAL A 147 2.28 17.27 -0.24
CA VAL A 147 3.72 17.58 -0.38
C VAL A 147 4.10 18.20 -1.71
N ALA A 148 3.15 18.35 -2.62
CA ALA A 148 3.33 18.94 -3.94
C ALA A 148 2.46 20.19 -4.11
N VAL A 149 2.98 21.18 -4.84
CA VAL A 149 2.15 22.33 -5.23
C VAL A 149 1.08 21.91 -6.25
N PRO A 150 -0.09 22.58 -6.32
CA PRO A 150 -1.24 22.14 -7.10
C PRO A 150 -0.92 21.74 -8.56
N HIS A 151 -0.08 22.51 -9.24
CA HIS A 151 0.29 22.24 -10.65
C HIS A 151 1.29 21.07 -10.83
N LYS A 152 1.86 20.54 -9.74
CA LYS A 152 2.81 19.41 -9.74
C LYS A 152 2.28 18.14 -9.05
N VAL A 153 1.06 18.18 -8.52
CA VAL A 153 0.44 17.03 -7.83
C VAL A 153 0.38 15.80 -8.74
N THR A 154 -0.05 15.97 -9.98
CA THR A 154 -0.12 14.88 -10.97
C THR A 154 1.24 14.22 -11.19
N LEU A 155 2.30 15.04 -11.29
CA LEU A 155 3.66 14.53 -11.45
C LEU A 155 4.12 13.76 -10.20
N ALA A 156 3.86 14.30 -9.00
CA ALA A 156 4.20 13.63 -7.74
C ALA A 156 3.46 12.28 -7.59
N LEU A 157 2.17 12.26 -7.92
CA LEU A 157 1.38 11.01 -7.93
C LEU A 157 1.93 10.00 -8.95
N ALA A 158 2.33 10.46 -10.15
CA ALA A 158 2.94 9.59 -11.15
C ALA A 158 4.21 8.91 -10.62
N PHE A 159 5.08 9.63 -9.90
CA PHE A 159 6.27 9.04 -9.28
C PHE A 159 5.92 8.02 -8.20
N VAL A 160 4.94 8.32 -7.34
CA VAL A 160 4.48 7.39 -6.30
C VAL A 160 3.89 6.13 -6.91
N MET A 161 3.06 6.26 -7.96
CA MET A 161 2.52 5.11 -8.69
C MET A 161 3.61 4.31 -9.40
N ALA A 162 4.58 4.98 -10.03
CA ALA A 162 5.72 4.30 -10.66
C ALA A 162 6.50 3.46 -9.64
N MET A 163 6.73 3.99 -8.42
CA MET A 163 7.39 3.25 -7.35
C MET A 163 6.61 2.01 -6.93
N ASN A 164 5.28 2.07 -6.92
CA ASN A 164 4.43 0.91 -6.68
C ASN A 164 4.68 -0.21 -7.71
N TYR A 165 4.70 0.14 -9.00
CA TYR A 165 4.97 -0.85 -10.06
C TYR A 165 6.41 -1.38 -10.02
N VAL A 166 7.37 -0.54 -9.64
CA VAL A 166 8.76 -0.99 -9.40
C VAL A 166 8.83 -2.00 -8.27
N ALA A 167 8.12 -1.77 -7.16
CA ALA A 167 8.05 -2.72 -6.05
C ALA A 167 7.42 -4.06 -6.47
N ILE A 168 6.35 -4.03 -7.26
CA ILE A 168 5.71 -5.23 -7.81
C ILE A 168 6.69 -6.01 -8.71
N LEU A 169 7.36 -5.30 -9.61
CA LEU A 169 8.32 -5.90 -10.54
C LEU A 169 9.52 -6.53 -9.83
N LEU A 170 10.05 -5.84 -8.81
CA LEU A 170 11.23 -6.30 -8.09
C LEU A 170 10.94 -7.42 -7.09
N CYS A 171 9.70 -7.59 -6.65
CA CYS A 171 9.34 -8.56 -5.62
C CYS A 171 9.85 -9.98 -5.92
N PRO A 172 9.57 -10.62 -7.07
CA PRO A 172 10.06 -11.96 -7.36
C PRO A 172 11.59 -12.02 -7.43
N PHE A 173 12.25 -11.02 -8.00
CA PHE A 173 13.71 -10.99 -8.10
C PHE A 173 14.39 -10.87 -6.73
N ILE A 174 13.83 -10.08 -5.83
CA ILE A 174 14.34 -9.95 -4.45
C ILE A 174 14.19 -11.27 -3.72
N VAL A 175 13.02 -11.91 -3.81
CA VAL A 175 12.75 -13.21 -3.18
C VAL A 175 13.73 -14.27 -3.70
N ASP A 176 13.91 -14.38 -5.01
CA ASP A 176 14.84 -15.33 -5.63
C ASP A 176 16.29 -15.08 -5.20
N ALA A 177 16.72 -13.80 -5.16
CA ALA A 177 18.06 -13.44 -4.75
C ALA A 177 18.35 -13.88 -3.29
N PHE A 178 17.37 -13.67 -2.38
CA PHE A 178 17.51 -14.10 -0.99
C PHE A 178 17.44 -15.62 -0.84
N GLN A 179 16.55 -16.31 -1.56
CA GLN A 179 16.49 -17.76 -1.56
C GLN A 179 17.82 -18.38 -2.01
N ASN A 180 18.43 -17.85 -3.06
CA ASN A 180 19.73 -18.29 -3.54
C ASN A 180 20.85 -17.99 -2.54
N LEU A 181 20.84 -16.81 -1.89
CA LEU A 181 21.85 -16.40 -0.92
C LEU A 181 21.84 -17.30 0.34
N PHE A 182 20.64 -17.66 0.81
CA PHE A 182 20.47 -18.52 2.00
C PHE A 182 20.38 -20.01 1.67
N HIS A 183 20.52 -20.40 0.39
CA HIS A 183 20.37 -21.77 -0.09
C HIS A 183 19.05 -22.44 0.36
N SER A 184 18.01 -21.64 0.52
CA SER A 184 16.69 -22.07 0.96
C SER A 184 15.72 -22.05 -0.23
N HIS A 185 15.22 -23.23 -0.61
CA HIS A 185 14.22 -23.37 -1.67
C HIS A 185 12.79 -23.49 -1.13
N SER A 186 12.58 -23.30 0.18
CA SER A 186 11.26 -23.33 0.78
C SER A 186 10.48 -22.05 0.46
N GLN A 187 9.22 -22.19 0.08
CA GLN A 187 8.33 -21.06 -0.17
C GLN A 187 7.90 -20.37 1.13
N THR A 188 7.90 -21.12 2.24
CA THR A 188 7.75 -20.54 3.59
C THR A 188 8.81 -19.49 3.88
N PHE A 189 10.05 -19.68 3.38
CA PHE A 189 11.13 -18.69 3.52
C PHE A 189 10.81 -17.36 2.85
N ALA A 190 10.16 -17.36 1.68
CA ALA A 190 9.74 -16.15 1.00
C ALA A 190 8.81 -15.27 1.85
N PHE A 191 7.87 -15.92 2.57
CA PHE A 191 6.98 -15.20 3.49
C PHE A 191 7.65 -14.83 4.82
N TRP A 192 8.64 -15.63 5.26
CA TRP A 192 9.38 -15.34 6.49
C TRP A 192 10.34 -14.15 6.33
N LEU A 193 10.82 -13.92 5.11
CA LEU A 193 11.68 -12.79 4.77
C LEU A 193 10.96 -11.43 4.86
N ASN A 194 9.63 -11.43 4.72
CA ASN A 194 8.79 -10.25 4.75
C ASN A 194 8.23 -9.97 6.14
#